data_d48430a2f4736363a2e19a556b6e3d44
#
_entry.id   d48430a2f4736363a2e19a556b6e3d44
#
_cell.length_a   1.000
_cell.length_b   1.000
_cell.length_c   1.000
_cell.angle_alpha   90.00
_cell.angle_beta   90.00
_cell.angle_gamma   90.00
#
_symmetry.space_group_name_H-M   'P 1'
#
loop_
_entity.id
_entity.type
_entity.pdbx_description
1 polymer ?
#
loop_
_entity_poly.entity_id
_entity_poly.type
_entity_poly.pdbx_seq_one_letter_code
_entity_poly.pdbx_strand_id
1 'polypeptide(L)'
;MKQLKRYRVLLFFGVLSILFSCSSSDDYVPVPSSPVVVDLTQVPYPKLSDYKFFEGDLKNMSPAYGVLPYKPTSELFTDYAEKKRFVWIPNGLKATYQGDANILNLPIGSVLIKIFYYNHVAPNNTTRIIETRLMIKKETGWIFAEYVWNNQQTEAFLQNQGSQTSITWTDEFNSLRTINYKIPSTETDCKRCHGFINGARFPLGIKPQNLNSNYTFSEGSKNQLTKWIEYGYLENNLPAQIVSVVDYKDTSKPLDLR
;
A
#
# COMPACT_ATOMS: atom_id res chain seq x y z
N MET A 1 -27.37 -5.24 -74.04
CA MET A 1 -27.14 -3.99 -73.32
C MET A 1 -27.83 -3.94 -71.96
N LYS A 2 -28.98 -4.55 -71.69
CA LYS A 2 -29.62 -4.54 -70.34
C LYS A 2 -28.90 -5.40 -69.26
N GLN A 3 -28.28 -6.49 -69.69
CA GLN A 3 -27.55 -7.40 -68.78
C GLN A 3 -26.25 -6.75 -68.21
N LEU A 4 -25.54 -6.06 -69.07
CA LEU A 4 -24.27 -5.40 -68.65
C LEU A 4 -24.47 -4.27 -67.59
N LYS A 5 -25.63 -3.57 -67.64
CA LYS A 5 -25.98 -2.56 -66.61
C LYS A 5 -26.25 -3.18 -65.23
N ARG A 6 -26.83 -4.39 -65.16
CA ARG A 6 -27.12 -5.10 -63.90
C ARG A 6 -25.84 -5.52 -63.19
N TYR A 7 -24.83 -6.02 -63.91
CA TYR A 7 -23.54 -6.39 -63.32
C TYR A 7 -22.74 -5.17 -62.84
N ARG A 8 -22.82 -4.02 -63.51
CA ARG A 8 -22.18 -2.79 -63.08
C ARG A 8 -22.80 -2.24 -61.79
N VAL A 9 -24.09 -2.33 -61.59
CA VAL A 9 -24.80 -1.91 -60.38
C VAL A 9 -24.46 -2.86 -59.20
N LEU A 10 -24.43 -4.18 -59.45
CA LEU A 10 -24.02 -5.17 -58.44
C LEU A 10 -22.56 -5.04 -58.00
N LEU A 11 -21.66 -4.71 -58.93
CA LEU A 11 -20.25 -4.46 -58.63
C LEU A 11 -20.08 -3.15 -57.81
N PHE A 12 -20.88 -2.13 -58.10
CA PHE A 12 -20.83 -0.86 -57.35
C PHE A 12 -21.36 -1.03 -55.92
N PHE A 13 -22.40 -1.85 -55.69
CA PHE A 13 -22.88 -2.19 -54.34
C PHE A 13 -21.89 -3.09 -53.59
N GLY A 14 -21.21 -4.01 -54.24
CA GLY A 14 -20.17 -4.87 -53.65
C GLY A 14 -18.95 -4.08 -53.19
N VAL A 15 -18.51 -3.07 -53.96
CA VAL A 15 -17.39 -2.22 -53.59
C VAL A 15 -17.76 -1.23 -52.48
N LEU A 16 -19.02 -0.75 -52.43
CA LEU A 16 -19.48 0.14 -51.36
C LEU A 16 -19.61 -0.58 -49.98
N SER A 17 -19.90 -1.90 -50.00
CA SER A 17 -19.96 -2.72 -48.77
C SER A 17 -18.59 -2.97 -48.13
N ILE A 18 -17.50 -2.88 -48.89
CA ILE A 18 -16.12 -3.06 -48.37
C ILE A 18 -15.63 -1.81 -47.64
N LEU A 19 -16.23 -0.65 -47.86
CA LEU A 19 -15.81 0.62 -47.24
C LEU A 19 -16.42 0.82 -45.85
N PHE A 20 -17.34 -0.02 -45.40
CA PHE A 20 -17.90 0.04 -44.05
C PHE A 20 -17.33 -0.98 -43.07
N SER A 21 -16.31 -1.73 -43.46
CA SER A 21 -15.60 -2.63 -42.58
C SER A 21 -14.36 -1.94 -42.02
N CYS A 22 -14.31 -1.84 -40.70
CA CYS A 22 -13.26 -1.31 -39.83
C CYS A 22 -13.37 0.17 -39.45
N SER A 23 -14.16 0.38 -38.44
CA SER A 23 -13.91 1.42 -37.45
C SER A 23 -14.37 0.89 -36.08
N SER A 24 -13.81 -0.21 -35.62
CA SER A 24 -13.63 -0.38 -34.20
C SER A 24 -12.33 0.34 -33.87
N SER A 25 -12.40 1.62 -33.59
CA SER A 25 -11.39 2.24 -32.76
C SER A 25 -11.52 1.56 -31.40
N ASP A 26 -10.76 0.48 -31.19
CA ASP A 26 -10.40 0.11 -29.85
C ASP A 26 -9.67 1.33 -29.31
N ASP A 27 -10.40 2.19 -28.59
CA ASP A 27 -9.81 3.32 -27.89
C ASP A 27 -8.76 2.73 -26.95
N TYR A 28 -7.50 2.78 -27.35
CA TYR A 28 -6.39 2.38 -26.50
C TYR A 28 -6.44 3.25 -25.25
N VAL A 29 -6.94 2.69 -24.17
CA VAL A 29 -6.86 3.31 -22.85
C VAL A 29 -5.45 3.03 -22.31
N PRO A 30 -4.58 4.05 -22.22
CA PRO A 30 -3.25 3.85 -21.69
C PRO A 30 -3.33 3.26 -20.28
N VAL A 31 -2.64 2.16 -20.04
CA VAL A 31 -2.51 1.62 -18.68
C VAL A 31 -1.81 2.69 -17.83
N PRO A 32 -2.42 3.16 -16.73
CA PRO A 32 -1.79 4.17 -15.89
C PRO A 32 -0.42 3.70 -15.42
N SER A 33 0.57 4.56 -15.51
CA SER A 33 1.90 4.31 -14.93
C SER A 33 1.97 4.88 -13.50
N SER A 34 2.64 4.17 -12.60
CA SER A 34 2.84 4.68 -11.24
C SER A 34 3.72 5.94 -11.27
N PRO A 35 3.31 7.03 -10.60
CA PRO A 35 4.13 8.23 -10.48
C PRO A 35 5.25 8.08 -9.43
N VAL A 36 5.28 6.96 -8.70
CA VAL A 36 6.20 6.73 -7.58
C VAL A 36 7.65 6.76 -8.06
N VAL A 37 8.47 7.46 -7.29
CA VAL A 37 9.91 7.60 -7.53
C VAL A 37 10.68 6.92 -6.40
N VAL A 38 11.48 5.90 -6.73
CA VAL A 38 12.38 5.22 -5.79
C VAL A 38 13.71 4.96 -6.49
N ASP A 39 14.65 5.88 -6.33
CA ASP A 39 16.04 5.69 -6.77
C ASP A 39 16.83 5.06 -5.63
N LEU A 40 17.22 3.81 -5.78
CA LEU A 40 17.92 3.04 -4.74
C LEU A 40 19.31 3.60 -4.42
N THR A 41 19.87 4.47 -5.25
CA THR A 41 21.14 5.14 -4.98
C THR A 41 20.97 6.36 -4.08
N GLN A 42 19.78 6.98 -4.05
CA GLN A 42 19.49 8.23 -3.34
C GLN A 42 18.61 8.07 -2.09
N VAL A 43 17.84 6.97 -2.00
CA VAL A 43 16.97 6.74 -0.83
C VAL A 43 17.78 6.47 0.44
N PRO A 44 17.32 6.97 1.60
CA PRO A 44 16.05 7.66 1.85
C PRO A 44 16.09 9.13 1.45
N TYR A 45 15.03 9.64 0.81
CA TYR A 45 14.93 11.04 0.44
C TYR A 45 14.70 11.95 1.66
N PRO A 46 15.02 13.26 1.57
CA PRO A 46 14.81 14.21 2.66
C PRO A 46 13.34 14.43 3.04
N LYS A 47 12.42 14.33 2.07
CA LYS A 47 10.98 14.57 2.23
C LYS A 47 10.16 13.36 1.80
N LEU A 48 9.03 13.15 2.48
CA LEU A 48 8.10 12.07 2.10
C LEU A 48 7.46 12.32 0.74
N SER A 49 7.17 13.57 0.39
CA SER A 49 6.60 13.94 -0.91
C SER A 49 7.49 13.60 -2.11
N ASP A 50 8.81 13.49 -1.91
CA ASP A 50 9.76 13.18 -2.99
C ASP A 50 9.52 11.78 -3.60
N TYR A 51 8.91 10.87 -2.83
CA TYR A 51 8.54 9.53 -3.32
C TYR A 51 7.28 9.50 -4.18
N LYS A 52 6.42 10.51 -4.10
CA LYS A 52 5.10 10.56 -4.80
C LYS A 52 4.19 9.37 -4.50
N PHE A 53 4.19 8.88 -3.26
CA PHE A 53 3.31 7.78 -2.84
C PHE A 53 1.84 8.18 -2.76
N PHE A 54 1.55 9.47 -2.63
CA PHE A 54 0.19 9.96 -2.40
C PHE A 54 -0.16 11.05 -3.41
N GLU A 55 -1.44 11.12 -3.76
CA GLU A 55 -2.01 12.13 -4.66
C GLU A 55 -2.71 13.24 -3.87
N GLY A 56 -2.71 14.44 -4.43
CA GLY A 56 -3.29 15.63 -3.79
C GLY A 56 -2.56 16.06 -2.52
N ASP A 57 -3.31 16.57 -1.55
CA ASP A 57 -2.74 16.95 -0.26
C ASP A 57 -2.21 15.72 0.49
N LEU A 58 -0.95 15.74 0.84
CA LEU A 58 -0.25 14.61 1.48
C LEU A 58 -0.98 14.09 2.75
N LYS A 59 -1.57 15.01 3.54
CA LYS A 59 -2.36 14.69 4.74
C LYS A 59 -3.59 13.80 4.49
N ASN A 60 -4.11 13.77 3.28
CA ASN A 60 -5.26 12.93 2.93
C ASN A 60 -4.85 11.45 2.80
N MET A 61 -3.56 11.17 2.66
CA MET A 61 -3.03 9.81 2.52
C MET A 61 -3.71 9.02 1.39
N SER A 62 -4.13 9.73 0.31
CA SER A 62 -4.74 9.12 -0.88
C SER A 62 -3.66 8.43 -1.70
N PRO A 63 -3.66 7.09 -1.83
CA PRO A 63 -2.56 6.40 -2.49
C PRO A 63 -2.54 6.72 -3.99
N ALA A 64 -1.36 7.02 -4.51
CA ALA A 64 -1.10 7.16 -5.94
C ALA A 64 -1.25 5.81 -6.66
N TYR A 65 -1.47 5.84 -7.97
CA TYR A 65 -1.53 4.61 -8.76
C TYR A 65 -0.27 3.75 -8.53
N GLY A 66 -0.45 2.49 -8.24
CA GLY A 66 0.63 1.58 -7.88
C GLY A 66 0.89 1.48 -6.37
N VAL A 67 0.26 2.27 -5.53
CA VAL A 67 0.39 2.17 -4.06
C VAL A 67 -0.83 1.48 -3.48
N LEU A 68 -0.66 0.22 -3.09
CA LEU A 68 -1.77 -0.64 -2.67
C LEU A 68 -1.92 -0.65 -1.15
N PRO A 69 -3.10 -0.31 -0.59
CA PRO A 69 -3.33 -0.40 0.85
C PRO A 69 -3.44 -1.86 1.31
N TYR A 70 -3.00 -2.11 2.55
CA TYR A 70 -3.17 -3.40 3.21
C TYR A 70 -3.29 -3.27 4.72
N LYS A 71 -3.83 -4.29 5.38
CA LYS A 71 -3.97 -4.36 6.83
C LYS A 71 -3.68 -5.78 7.32
N PRO A 72 -2.66 -6.00 8.17
CA PRO A 72 -2.51 -7.28 8.85
C PRO A 72 -3.74 -7.59 9.71
N THR A 73 -4.20 -8.83 9.73
CA THR A 73 -5.36 -9.27 10.52
C THR A 73 -5.19 -8.89 11.99
N SER A 74 -4.01 -9.10 12.56
CA SER A 74 -3.71 -8.70 13.93
C SER A 74 -2.65 -7.60 13.94
N GLU A 75 -2.98 -6.44 14.49
CA GLU A 75 -2.12 -5.27 14.52
C GLU A 75 -1.41 -5.13 15.87
N LEU A 76 -0.15 -4.70 15.85
CA LEU A 76 0.58 -4.36 17.07
C LEU A 76 0.02 -3.08 17.68
N PHE A 77 -0.16 -3.07 19.00
CA PHE A 77 -0.49 -1.89 19.76
C PHE A 77 0.63 -0.84 19.64
N THR A 78 0.26 0.41 19.56
CA THR A 78 1.20 1.55 19.52
C THR A 78 0.50 2.77 20.12
N ASP A 79 0.52 2.88 21.42
CA ASP A 79 0.06 4.07 22.15
C ASP A 79 -1.27 4.66 21.65
N TYR A 80 -2.23 3.81 21.30
CA TYR A 80 -3.55 4.14 20.73
C TYR A 80 -3.52 4.82 19.34
N ALA A 81 -2.35 5.02 18.73
CA ALA A 81 -2.27 5.55 17.38
C ALA A 81 -2.93 4.61 16.38
N GLU A 82 -3.75 5.15 15.50
CA GLU A 82 -4.28 4.46 14.35
C GLU A 82 -3.19 4.31 13.27
N LYS A 83 -3.41 3.38 12.36
CA LYS A 83 -2.39 3.02 11.37
C LYS A 83 -3.01 2.82 10.00
N LYS A 84 -2.39 3.43 8.97
CA LYS A 84 -2.57 3.03 7.57
C LYS A 84 -1.29 2.38 7.07
N ARG A 85 -1.43 1.40 6.18
CA ARG A 85 -0.29 0.72 5.57
C ARG A 85 -0.49 0.59 4.08
N PHE A 86 0.61 0.74 3.35
CA PHE A 86 0.62 0.57 1.91
C PHE A 86 1.87 -0.20 1.49
N VAL A 87 1.78 -0.82 0.33
CA VAL A 87 2.89 -1.44 -0.36
C VAL A 87 3.00 -0.86 -1.76
N TRP A 88 4.22 -0.66 -2.20
CA TRP A 88 4.55 -0.38 -3.58
C TRP A 88 5.62 -1.36 -4.04
N ILE A 89 5.44 -1.93 -5.22
CA ILE A 89 6.39 -2.83 -5.88
C ILE A 89 6.70 -2.26 -7.26
N PRO A 90 7.97 -2.23 -7.68
CA PRO A 90 8.33 -1.73 -9.00
C PRO A 90 7.58 -2.46 -10.11
N ASN A 91 7.21 -1.73 -11.16
CA ASN A 91 6.41 -2.26 -12.26
C ASN A 91 7.03 -3.53 -12.87
N GLY A 92 6.18 -4.52 -13.12
CA GLY A 92 6.58 -5.81 -13.69
C GLY A 92 7.22 -6.79 -12.72
N LEU A 93 7.53 -6.38 -11.48
CA LEU A 93 8.07 -7.26 -10.45
C LEU A 93 6.96 -7.75 -9.52
N LYS A 94 7.15 -8.93 -8.92
CA LYS A 94 6.18 -9.57 -8.03
C LYS A 94 6.84 -10.13 -6.78
N ALA A 95 6.10 -10.12 -5.69
CA ALA A 95 6.44 -10.88 -4.49
C ALA A 95 6.21 -12.37 -4.73
N THR A 96 6.96 -13.20 -4.00
CA THR A 96 6.80 -14.66 -4.03
C THR A 96 6.40 -15.21 -2.66
N TYR A 97 5.60 -16.25 -2.68
CA TYR A 97 5.18 -16.98 -1.48
C TYR A 97 6.34 -17.86 -0.95
N GLN A 98 6.54 -17.84 0.37
CA GLN A 98 7.59 -18.60 1.06
C GLN A 98 7.06 -19.47 2.21
N GLY A 99 5.74 -19.66 2.28
CA GLY A 99 5.03 -20.33 3.37
C GLY A 99 4.15 -19.37 4.16
N ASP A 100 3.09 -19.90 4.80
CA ASP A 100 2.05 -19.09 5.46
C ASP A 100 2.61 -18.19 6.56
N ALA A 101 3.51 -18.71 7.38
CA ALA A 101 4.12 -18.01 8.51
C ALA A 101 5.39 -17.22 8.13
N ASN A 102 5.85 -17.34 6.89
CA ASN A 102 7.02 -16.65 6.39
C ASN A 102 6.64 -15.32 5.73
N ILE A 103 7.56 -14.38 5.73
CA ILE A 103 7.38 -13.10 5.06
C ILE A 103 7.34 -13.33 3.55
N LEU A 104 6.40 -12.70 2.86
CA LEU A 104 6.42 -12.64 1.39
C LEU A 104 7.78 -12.10 0.93
N ASN A 105 8.43 -12.79 0.00
CA ASN A 105 9.69 -12.30 -0.54
C ASN A 105 9.41 -11.21 -1.60
N LEU A 106 9.52 -9.96 -1.17
CA LEU A 106 9.34 -8.81 -2.05
C LEU A 106 10.60 -8.60 -2.90
N PRO A 107 10.46 -8.13 -4.16
CA PRO A 107 11.61 -7.81 -5.00
C PRO A 107 12.36 -6.56 -4.50
N ILE A 108 13.59 -6.40 -4.96
CA ILE A 108 14.40 -5.19 -4.74
C ILE A 108 13.64 -3.96 -5.28
N GLY A 109 13.73 -2.85 -4.58
CA GLY A 109 13.00 -1.62 -4.88
C GLY A 109 11.63 -1.53 -4.20
N SER A 110 11.08 -2.62 -3.66
CA SER A 110 9.79 -2.59 -2.95
C SER A 110 9.84 -1.70 -1.73
N VAL A 111 8.72 -1.01 -1.47
CA VAL A 111 8.55 -0.13 -0.31
C VAL A 111 7.32 -0.53 0.48
N LEU A 112 7.48 -0.69 1.79
CA LEU A 112 6.39 -0.79 2.75
C LEU A 112 6.27 0.54 3.48
N ILE A 113 5.05 1.06 3.53
CA ILE A 113 4.72 2.37 4.10
C ILE A 113 3.80 2.14 5.29
N LYS A 114 4.11 2.73 6.44
CA LYS A 114 3.27 2.67 7.64
C LYS A 114 3.12 4.05 8.25
N ILE A 115 1.87 4.54 8.28
CA ILE A 115 1.51 5.85 8.79
C ILE A 115 0.87 5.71 10.15
N PHE A 116 1.26 6.56 11.11
CA PHE A 116 0.67 6.62 12.45
C PHE A 116 -0.02 7.97 12.64
N TYR A 117 -1.25 7.95 13.10
CA TYR A 117 -2.07 9.13 13.25
C TYR A 117 -3.08 8.98 14.39
N TYR A 118 -3.62 10.11 14.83
CA TYR A 118 -4.74 10.18 15.76
C TYR A 118 -5.89 10.94 15.13
N ASN A 119 -7.10 10.49 15.37
CA ASN A 119 -8.32 11.24 15.07
C ASN A 119 -8.75 12.05 16.28
N HIS A 120 -9.64 13.01 16.06
CA HIS A 120 -10.24 13.83 17.12
C HIS A 120 -9.22 14.53 18.03
N VAL A 121 -8.11 15.00 17.44
CA VAL A 121 -7.03 15.68 18.19
C VAL A 121 -7.47 17.10 18.57
N ALA A 122 -7.29 17.40 19.84
CA ALA A 122 -7.59 18.74 20.40
C ALA A 122 -6.59 19.80 19.92
N PRO A 123 -6.99 21.09 19.85
CA PRO A 123 -8.31 21.60 20.20
C PRO A 123 -9.34 21.53 19.04
N ASN A 124 -8.91 21.26 17.81
CA ASN A 124 -9.72 21.46 16.59
C ASN A 124 -10.50 20.21 16.16
N ASN A 125 -10.44 19.13 16.93
CA ASN A 125 -11.10 17.84 16.60
C ASN A 125 -10.71 17.34 15.19
N THR A 126 -9.43 17.42 14.83
CA THR A 126 -8.91 17.07 13.51
C THR A 126 -8.08 15.78 13.57
N THR A 127 -7.82 15.17 12.41
CA THR A 127 -6.81 14.13 12.28
C THR A 127 -5.41 14.75 12.29
N ARG A 128 -4.50 14.20 13.10
CA ARG A 128 -3.08 14.57 13.14
C ARG A 128 -2.22 13.35 12.82
N ILE A 129 -1.48 13.41 11.74
CA ILE A 129 -0.47 12.42 11.39
C ILE A 129 0.80 12.76 12.16
N ILE A 130 1.39 11.76 12.79
CA ILE A 130 2.58 11.93 13.63
C ILE A 130 3.85 11.58 12.85
N GLU A 131 3.85 10.38 12.28
CA GLU A 131 5.00 9.84 11.58
C GLU A 131 4.60 8.91 10.44
N THR A 132 5.49 8.78 9.48
CA THR A 132 5.43 7.77 8.42
C THR A 132 6.73 7.00 8.38
N ARG A 133 6.67 5.70 8.55
CA ARG A 133 7.84 4.80 8.47
C ARG A 133 7.87 4.10 7.13
N LEU A 134 9.03 4.09 6.51
CA LEU A 134 9.30 3.33 5.30
C LEU A 134 10.26 2.19 5.60
N MET A 135 10.00 1.04 4.97
CA MET A 135 10.98 -0.01 4.79
C MET A 135 11.21 -0.17 3.29
N ILE A 136 12.44 0.04 2.83
CA ILE A 136 12.82 -0.01 1.42
C ILE A 136 13.75 -1.21 1.21
N LYS A 137 13.41 -2.08 0.26
CA LYS A 137 14.19 -3.27 -0.08
C LYS A 137 15.34 -2.91 -1.00
N LYS A 138 16.57 -3.01 -0.51
CA LYS A 138 17.81 -2.90 -1.30
C LYS A 138 18.45 -4.28 -1.50
N GLU A 139 19.47 -4.39 -2.32
CA GLU A 139 20.26 -5.62 -2.48
C GLU A 139 20.88 -6.07 -1.16
N THR A 140 21.32 -5.12 -0.35
CA THR A 140 21.94 -5.36 0.97
C THR A 140 20.91 -5.68 2.08
N GLY A 141 19.61 -5.75 1.75
CA GLY A 141 18.53 -5.96 2.70
C GLY A 141 17.59 -4.77 2.84
N TRP A 142 16.82 -4.73 3.93
CA TRP A 142 15.87 -3.66 4.20
C TRP A 142 16.54 -2.49 4.90
N ILE A 143 16.30 -1.28 4.43
CA ILE A 143 16.61 -0.05 5.16
C ILE A 143 15.35 0.54 5.76
N PHE A 144 15.50 1.26 6.88
CA PHE A 144 14.43 1.99 7.55
C PHE A 144 14.61 3.49 7.34
N ALA A 145 13.49 4.18 7.13
CA ALA A 145 13.45 5.62 7.09
C ALA A 145 12.22 6.10 7.86
N GLU A 146 12.42 7.06 8.73
CA GLU A 146 11.38 7.66 9.54
C GLU A 146 11.15 9.10 9.14
N TYR A 147 9.89 9.44 8.88
CA TYR A 147 9.46 10.77 8.48
C TYR A 147 8.53 11.35 9.53
N VAL A 148 8.95 12.45 10.15
CA VAL A 148 8.17 13.18 11.16
C VAL A 148 7.39 14.29 10.48
N TRP A 149 6.08 14.34 10.72
CA TRP A 149 5.19 15.33 10.12
C TRP A 149 5.31 16.71 10.78
N ASN A 150 5.32 17.76 9.95
CA ASN A 150 5.25 19.12 10.44
C ASN A 150 3.88 19.44 11.05
N ASN A 151 3.80 20.50 11.87
CA ASN A 151 2.55 20.89 12.54
C ASN A 151 1.46 21.33 11.56
N GLN A 152 1.82 21.84 10.39
CA GLN A 152 0.89 22.24 9.34
C GLN A 152 0.28 21.05 8.59
N GLN A 153 0.79 19.86 8.82
CA GLN A 153 0.35 18.62 8.14
C GLN A 153 0.46 18.69 6.62
N THR A 154 1.48 19.39 6.12
CA THR A 154 1.73 19.59 4.69
C THR A 154 2.90 18.76 4.18
N GLU A 155 3.82 18.35 5.08
CA GLU A 155 5.02 17.60 4.71
C GLU A 155 5.54 16.80 5.90
N ALA A 156 6.27 15.71 5.60
CA ALA A 156 7.03 14.94 6.58
C ALA A 156 8.52 14.86 6.18
N PHE A 157 9.38 15.06 7.15
CA PHE A 157 10.83 15.17 6.96
C PHE A 157 11.55 13.98 7.56
N LEU A 158 12.60 13.52 6.88
CA LEU A 158 13.45 12.42 7.35
C LEU A 158 14.09 12.79 8.68
N GLN A 159 13.84 11.95 9.70
CA GLN A 159 14.38 12.11 11.04
C GLN A 159 14.62 10.74 11.69
N ASN A 160 15.85 10.29 11.74
CA ASN A 160 16.21 8.93 12.17
C ASN A 160 16.56 8.80 13.67
N GLN A 161 16.68 9.90 14.40
CA GLN A 161 17.18 9.89 15.78
C GLN A 161 16.09 9.70 16.84
N GLY A 162 14.83 9.65 16.42
CA GLY A 162 13.70 9.57 17.32
C GLY A 162 13.39 10.92 18.01
N SER A 163 12.17 11.03 18.53
CA SER A 163 11.70 12.21 19.25
C SER A 163 10.47 11.88 20.08
N GLN A 164 9.87 12.88 20.72
CA GLN A 164 8.60 12.73 21.45
C GLN A 164 7.68 13.89 21.11
N THR A 165 6.37 13.61 21.10
CA THR A 165 5.37 14.65 20.94
C THR A 165 4.16 14.35 21.83
N SER A 166 3.63 15.38 22.47
CA SER A 166 2.40 15.25 23.26
C SER A 166 1.19 15.29 22.34
N ILE A 167 0.28 14.35 22.50
CA ILE A 167 -0.97 14.24 21.76
C ILE A 167 -2.12 14.19 22.74
N THR A 168 -3.12 15.06 22.55
CA THR A 168 -4.39 15.03 23.28
C THR A 168 -5.52 14.82 22.29
N TRP A 169 -6.31 13.78 22.51
CA TRP A 169 -7.42 13.42 21.62
C TRP A 169 -8.64 12.94 22.41
N THR A 170 -9.80 12.91 21.75
CA THR A 170 -11.01 12.30 22.30
C THR A 170 -11.10 10.85 21.81
N ASP A 171 -11.20 9.91 22.75
CA ASP A 171 -11.28 8.47 22.44
C ASP A 171 -12.71 8.03 22.05
N GLU A 172 -12.87 6.75 21.70
CA GLU A 172 -14.15 6.14 21.32
C GLU A 172 -15.23 6.17 22.43
N PHE A 173 -14.83 6.37 23.68
CA PHE A 173 -15.71 6.54 24.83
C PHE A 173 -16.01 8.01 25.15
N ASN A 174 -15.69 8.91 24.22
CA ASN A 174 -15.84 10.36 24.37
C ASN A 174 -15.04 10.96 25.55
N SER A 175 -13.93 10.32 25.91
CA SER A 175 -13.04 10.75 26.99
C SER A 175 -11.80 11.41 26.42
N LEU A 176 -11.38 12.55 27.02
CA LEU A 176 -10.16 13.23 26.66
C LEU A 176 -8.92 12.46 27.19
N ARG A 177 -8.04 12.08 26.30
CA ARG A 177 -6.81 11.35 26.58
C ARG A 177 -5.58 12.16 26.18
N THR A 178 -4.51 12.01 26.93
CA THR A 178 -3.22 12.61 26.61
C THR A 178 -2.12 11.59 26.74
N ILE A 179 -1.18 11.56 25.79
CA ILE A 179 0.00 10.72 25.83
C ILE A 179 1.21 11.48 25.29
N ASN A 180 2.39 11.15 25.81
CA ASN A 180 3.67 11.52 25.20
C ASN A 180 4.07 10.42 24.23
N TYR A 181 3.67 10.58 22.97
CA TYR A 181 3.97 9.63 21.91
C TYR A 181 5.46 9.62 21.60
N LYS A 182 6.08 8.43 21.68
CA LYS A 182 7.49 8.25 21.36
C LYS A 182 7.65 7.89 19.89
N ILE A 183 8.25 8.77 19.11
CA ILE A 183 8.73 8.50 17.77
C ILE A 183 10.06 7.75 17.90
N PRO A 184 10.20 6.51 17.38
CA PRO A 184 11.38 5.70 17.62
C PRO A 184 12.61 6.14 16.82
N SER A 185 13.78 5.76 17.27
CA SER A 185 14.99 5.85 16.47
C SER A 185 15.09 4.67 15.51
N THR A 186 15.42 4.91 14.24
CA THR A 186 15.64 3.85 13.25
C THR A 186 16.87 3.00 13.57
N GLU A 187 17.87 3.59 14.25
CA GLU A 187 19.13 2.91 14.57
C GLU A 187 19.02 1.98 15.78
N THR A 188 18.17 2.29 16.74
CA THR A 188 18.05 1.51 17.98
C THR A 188 16.68 0.85 18.13
N ASP A 189 15.60 1.63 18.10
CA ASP A 189 14.28 1.14 18.48
C ASP A 189 13.64 0.25 17.38
N CYS A 190 13.76 0.65 16.10
CA CYS A 190 13.24 -0.16 15.00
C CYS A 190 13.93 -1.54 14.93
N LYS A 191 15.24 -1.58 15.21
CA LYS A 191 16.03 -2.82 15.20
C LYS A 191 15.58 -3.82 16.28
N ARG A 192 15.02 -3.38 17.40
CA ARG A 192 14.54 -4.28 18.47
C ARG A 192 13.45 -5.22 18.00
N CYS A 193 12.51 -4.74 17.17
CA CYS A 193 11.39 -5.54 16.66
C CYS A 193 11.70 -6.16 15.29
N HIS A 194 12.36 -5.39 14.43
CA HIS A 194 12.70 -5.83 13.08
C HIS A 194 14.07 -6.54 13.00
N GLY A 195 14.62 -6.94 14.11
CA GLY A 195 15.84 -7.62 14.43
C GLY A 195 16.67 -8.23 13.31
N PHE A 196 17.71 -8.92 13.71
CA PHE A 196 18.56 -9.62 12.77
C PHE A 196 18.24 -11.12 12.81
N ILE A 197 17.54 -11.63 11.79
CA ILE A 197 17.62 -13.05 11.47
C ILE A 197 18.82 -13.21 10.55
N ASN A 198 19.84 -13.88 10.99
CA ASN A 198 21.11 -14.05 10.24
C ASN A 198 21.76 -12.70 9.80
N GLY A 199 21.68 -11.68 10.64
CA GLY A 199 22.24 -10.36 10.34
C GLY A 199 21.38 -9.46 9.46
N ALA A 200 20.21 -9.90 8.99
CA ALA A 200 19.34 -9.13 8.11
C ALA A 200 18.14 -8.52 8.85
N ARG A 201 17.75 -7.31 8.48
CA ARG A 201 16.50 -6.67 8.90
C ARG A 201 15.35 -7.23 8.07
N PHE A 202 14.15 -7.30 8.64
CA PHE A 202 12.98 -7.86 7.93
C PHE A 202 11.66 -7.20 8.36
N PRO A 203 10.67 -7.13 7.47
CA PRO A 203 9.32 -6.71 7.82
C PRO A 203 8.61 -7.79 8.64
N LEU A 204 7.65 -7.41 9.49
CA LEU A 204 6.93 -8.34 10.36
C LEU A 204 5.54 -8.71 9.84
N GLY A 205 4.82 -7.76 9.23
CA GLY A 205 3.38 -7.84 9.00
C GLY A 205 2.95 -8.50 7.69
N ILE A 206 3.83 -8.64 6.73
CA ILE A 206 3.50 -9.11 5.36
C ILE A 206 3.66 -10.62 5.20
N LYS A 207 3.11 -11.37 6.15
CA LYS A 207 3.03 -12.84 6.07
C LYS A 207 1.70 -13.23 5.44
N PRO A 208 1.63 -14.27 4.58
CA PRO A 208 0.36 -14.71 3.99
C PRO A 208 -0.75 -14.92 5.03
N GLN A 209 -0.46 -15.57 6.15
CA GLN A 209 -1.44 -15.79 7.23
C GLN A 209 -1.99 -14.50 7.84
N ASN A 210 -1.24 -13.39 7.81
CA ASN A 210 -1.67 -12.08 8.32
C ASN A 210 -2.44 -11.27 7.27
N LEU A 211 -2.31 -11.61 5.99
CA LEU A 211 -2.96 -10.97 4.86
C LEU A 211 -4.12 -11.77 4.29
N ASN A 212 -4.32 -13.02 4.76
CA ASN A 212 -5.43 -13.86 4.34
C ASN A 212 -6.74 -13.45 5.04
N SER A 213 -7.15 -12.23 4.80
CA SER A 213 -8.39 -11.62 5.31
C SER A 213 -8.93 -10.60 4.31
N ASN A 214 -10.21 -10.27 4.43
CA ASN A 214 -10.81 -9.26 3.58
C ASN A 214 -10.41 -7.83 4.02
N TYR A 215 -10.21 -6.98 3.02
CA TYR A 215 -10.00 -5.55 3.16
C TYR A 215 -10.97 -4.80 2.24
N THR A 216 -11.47 -3.65 2.68
CA THR A 216 -12.36 -2.81 1.88
C THR A 216 -11.52 -1.85 1.04
N PHE A 217 -11.33 -2.20 -0.23
CA PHE A 217 -10.71 -1.35 -1.24
C PHE A 217 -11.75 -0.36 -1.81
N SER A 218 -11.32 0.56 -2.66
CA SER A 218 -12.23 1.52 -3.33
C SER A 218 -13.31 0.83 -4.17
N GLU A 219 -13.00 -0.32 -4.75
CA GLU A 219 -13.89 -1.13 -5.59
C GLU A 219 -14.71 -2.17 -4.81
N GLY A 220 -14.57 -2.23 -3.48
CA GLY A 220 -15.30 -3.15 -2.62
C GLY A 220 -14.43 -4.05 -1.74
N SER A 221 -15.08 -4.94 -0.97
CA SER A 221 -14.39 -5.86 -0.06
C SER A 221 -13.83 -7.06 -0.82
N LYS A 222 -12.55 -7.35 -0.62
CA LYS A 222 -11.85 -8.47 -1.26
C LYS A 222 -10.75 -9.03 -0.36
N ASN A 223 -10.45 -10.33 -0.50
CA ASN A 223 -9.30 -10.94 0.15
C ASN A 223 -8.01 -10.28 -0.34
N GLN A 224 -7.14 -9.89 0.60
CA GLN A 224 -5.94 -9.11 0.30
C GLN A 224 -4.94 -9.87 -0.57
N LEU A 225 -4.73 -11.17 -0.35
CA LEU A 225 -3.82 -11.98 -1.18
C LEU A 225 -4.33 -12.08 -2.63
N THR A 226 -5.65 -12.29 -2.80
CA THR A 226 -6.29 -12.26 -4.12
C THR A 226 -6.11 -10.91 -4.79
N LYS A 227 -6.32 -9.81 -4.05
CA LYS A 227 -6.11 -8.45 -4.56
C LYS A 227 -4.68 -8.22 -5.00
N TRP A 228 -3.69 -8.68 -4.24
CA TRP A 228 -2.27 -8.55 -4.60
C TRP A 228 -1.92 -9.33 -5.88
N ILE A 229 -2.52 -10.52 -6.08
CA ILE A 229 -2.35 -11.30 -7.32
C ILE A 229 -2.96 -10.55 -8.51
N GLU A 230 -4.21 -10.11 -8.40
CA GLU A 230 -4.91 -9.37 -9.47
C GLU A 230 -4.21 -8.05 -9.82
N TYR A 231 -3.65 -7.39 -8.81
CA TYR A 231 -2.90 -6.14 -9.00
C TYR A 231 -1.50 -6.36 -9.60
N GLY A 232 -1.07 -7.62 -9.70
CA GLY A 232 0.24 -7.98 -10.24
C GLY A 232 1.38 -7.86 -9.23
N TYR A 233 1.09 -7.77 -7.93
CA TYR A 233 2.09 -7.64 -6.86
C TYR A 233 2.48 -8.96 -6.22
N LEU A 234 1.74 -10.03 -6.43
CA LEU A 234 2.02 -11.36 -5.92
C LEU A 234 1.92 -12.39 -7.05
N GLU A 235 2.83 -13.34 -7.08
CA GLU A 235 2.73 -14.47 -8.01
C GLU A 235 1.50 -15.31 -7.69
N ASN A 236 0.84 -15.81 -8.75
CA ASN A 236 -0.34 -16.67 -8.63
C ASN A 236 0.08 -18.14 -8.42
N ASN A 237 0.83 -18.40 -7.37
CA ASN A 237 1.34 -19.74 -7.00
C ASN A 237 1.05 -20.10 -5.54
N LEU A 238 0.02 -19.48 -4.96
CA LEU A 238 -0.39 -19.76 -3.59
C LEU A 238 -0.98 -21.17 -3.48
N PRO A 239 -0.79 -21.87 -2.33
CA PRO A 239 -1.49 -23.12 -2.08
C PRO A 239 -3.01 -22.91 -2.02
N ALA A 240 -3.77 -23.96 -2.26
CA ALA A 240 -5.24 -23.91 -2.25
C ALA A 240 -5.83 -23.47 -0.90
N GLN A 241 -5.09 -23.68 0.18
CA GLN A 241 -5.47 -23.23 1.52
C GLN A 241 -4.27 -22.53 2.17
N ILE A 242 -4.55 -21.35 2.72
CA ILE A 242 -3.61 -20.56 3.52
C ILE A 242 -4.20 -20.37 4.90
N VAL A 243 -3.43 -20.59 5.94
CA VAL A 243 -3.80 -20.32 7.32
C VAL A 243 -4.14 -18.84 7.48
N SER A 244 -5.14 -18.51 8.30
CA SER A 244 -5.45 -17.14 8.70
C SER A 244 -5.19 -16.98 10.19
N VAL A 245 -4.52 -15.89 10.56
CA VAL A 245 -4.41 -15.47 11.96
C VAL A 245 -5.75 -14.90 12.40
N VAL A 246 -6.18 -15.21 13.62
CA VAL A 246 -7.41 -14.65 14.20
C VAL A 246 -7.15 -13.18 14.57
N ASP A 247 -8.11 -12.30 14.28
CA ASP A 247 -8.06 -10.92 14.75
C ASP A 247 -8.34 -10.89 16.26
N TYR A 248 -7.41 -10.32 17.04
CA TYR A 248 -7.57 -10.18 18.48
C TYR A 248 -8.77 -9.30 18.87
N LYS A 249 -9.29 -8.48 17.95
CA LYS A 249 -10.49 -7.66 18.11
C LYS A 249 -11.79 -8.40 17.78
N ASP A 250 -11.71 -9.59 17.20
CA ASP A 250 -12.89 -10.38 16.86
C ASP A 250 -13.54 -10.98 18.10
N THR A 251 -14.50 -10.25 18.66
CA THR A 251 -15.23 -10.67 19.87
C THR A 251 -16.12 -11.89 19.66
N SER A 252 -16.31 -12.36 18.43
CA SER A 252 -16.99 -13.63 18.13
C SER A 252 -16.15 -14.86 18.49
N LYS A 253 -14.85 -14.67 18.71
CA LYS A 253 -13.91 -15.72 19.11
C LYS A 253 -13.63 -15.66 20.61
N PRO A 254 -13.44 -16.78 21.29
CA PRO A 254 -13.03 -16.82 22.69
C PRO A 254 -11.62 -16.20 22.89
N LEU A 255 -11.34 -15.74 24.11
CA LEU A 255 -10.09 -15.02 24.43
C LEU A 255 -8.80 -15.81 24.20
N ASP A 256 -8.86 -17.13 24.38
CA ASP A 256 -7.75 -18.04 24.17
C ASP A 256 -7.38 -18.27 22.69
N LEU A 257 -8.24 -17.82 21.78
CA LEU A 257 -8.03 -17.88 20.34
C LEU A 257 -7.73 -16.51 19.71
N ARG A 258 -7.78 -15.41 20.49
CA ARG A 258 -7.57 -14.03 20.00
C ARG A 258 -6.22 -13.46 20.35
#